data_437c7440404c6e073a8c0e173764306f
#
_entry.id   437c7440404c6e073a8c0e173764306f
#
_cell.length_a   1.000
_cell.length_b   1.000
_cell.length_c   1.000
_cell.angle_alpha   90.00
_cell.angle_beta   90.00
_cell.angle_gamma   90.00
#
_symmetry.space_group_name_H-M   'P 1'
#
loop_
_entity.id
_entity.type
_entity.pdbx_description
1 polymer ?
#
loop_
_entity_poly.entity_id
_entity_poly.type
_entity_poly.pdbx_seq_one_letter_code
_entity_poly.pdbx_strand_id
1 'polypeptide(L)'
;ISFLLYISQQQQKEEEFFGNREYKIYLDNEPIEQMKIKKNKSKEFIDNFKNIKNIDKLNRRASQLIFRLEEGCGKALYMIGITDKGNNDGIDIETLFKSINYLYKMVEIINADIKSLKIYKGKEEGKYICSSRIDIPNYVEKKLPRLD
;
A
#
# COMPACT_ATOMS: atom_id res chain seq x y z
N ILE A 1 -17.19 -6.70 -4.39
CA ILE A 1 -16.83 -5.69 -3.38
C ILE A 1 -17.34 -4.34 -3.84
N SER A 2 -18.23 -3.75 -3.08
CA SER A 2 -18.69 -2.40 -3.36
C SER A 2 -17.78 -1.40 -2.64
N PHE A 3 -17.20 -0.48 -3.39
CA PHE A 3 -16.42 0.60 -2.83
C PHE A 3 -17.28 1.84 -2.67
N LEU A 4 -17.22 2.46 -1.50
CA LEU A 4 -17.84 3.75 -1.28
C LEU A 4 -16.86 4.84 -1.76
N LEU A 5 -17.32 5.67 -2.70
CA LEU A 5 -16.53 6.76 -3.24
C LEU A 5 -16.85 8.04 -2.47
N TYR A 6 -15.83 8.63 -1.89
CA TYR A 6 -15.93 9.88 -1.15
C TYR A 6 -15.31 11.02 -1.94
N ILE A 7 -15.73 12.24 -1.65
CA ILE A 7 -15.11 13.43 -2.22
C ILE A 7 -14.05 13.92 -1.23
N SER A 8 -12.80 13.97 -1.70
CA SER A 8 -11.72 14.50 -0.89
C SER A 8 -11.80 16.02 -0.90
N GLN A 9 -11.97 16.63 0.27
CA GLN A 9 -12.16 18.07 0.40
C GLN A 9 -10.96 18.80 0.96
N GLN A 10 -10.01 18.08 1.55
CA GLN A 10 -8.90 18.71 2.25
C GLN A 10 -7.57 18.09 1.88
N GLN A 11 -6.56 18.94 1.78
CA GLN A 11 -5.20 18.48 1.66
C GLN A 11 -4.78 17.78 2.95
N GLN A 12 -4.08 16.68 2.81
CA GLN A 12 -3.53 15.95 3.94
C GLN A 12 -2.31 16.68 4.49
N LYS A 13 -1.96 16.33 5.72
CA LYS A 13 -0.71 16.81 6.32
C LYS A 13 0.48 16.24 5.55
N GLU A 14 1.62 16.93 5.61
CA GLU A 14 2.86 16.39 5.10
C GLU A 14 3.20 15.07 5.81
N GLU A 15 3.79 14.12 5.08
CA GLU A 15 4.20 12.84 5.65
C GLU A 15 5.29 13.06 6.70
N GLU A 16 5.07 12.48 7.87
CA GLU A 16 6.06 12.50 8.94
C GLU A 16 7.00 11.31 8.80
N PHE A 17 8.26 11.50 9.12
CA PHE A 17 9.23 10.40 9.12
C PHE A 17 8.84 9.33 10.12
N PHE A 18 8.39 9.74 11.30
CA PHE A 18 7.85 8.84 12.33
C PHE A 18 6.32 8.88 12.29
N GLY A 19 5.70 7.93 12.98
CA GLY A 19 4.24 7.83 13.05
C GLY A 19 3.73 6.69 12.19
N ASN A 20 2.43 6.50 12.22
CA ASN A 20 1.78 5.32 11.63
C ASN A 20 1.14 5.57 10.25
N ARG A 21 1.42 6.71 9.65
CA ARG A 21 0.84 7.11 8.38
C ARG A 21 1.87 7.06 7.26
N GLU A 22 1.52 6.39 6.16
CA GLU A 22 2.37 6.28 4.97
C GLU A 22 1.64 6.84 3.77
N TYR A 23 2.32 7.70 2.99
CA TYR A 23 1.81 8.23 1.73
C TYR A 23 2.58 7.61 0.57
N LYS A 24 1.85 7.16 -0.43
CA LYS A 24 2.43 6.63 -1.67
C LYS A 24 1.63 7.18 -2.85
N ILE A 25 2.32 7.59 -3.90
CA ILE A 25 1.63 7.93 -5.14
C ILE A 25 0.99 6.67 -5.71
N TYR A 26 1.77 5.58 -5.79
CA TYR A 26 1.28 4.27 -6.19
C TYR A 26 2.17 3.20 -5.55
N LEU A 27 1.64 1.99 -5.45
CA LEU A 27 2.42 0.83 -5.03
C LEU A 27 2.80 -0.05 -6.21
N ASP A 28 1.96 -0.13 -7.21
CA ASP A 28 2.18 -0.93 -8.40
C ASP A 28 1.63 -0.19 -9.62
N ASN A 29 2.44 -0.09 -10.67
CA ASN A 29 2.07 0.51 -11.94
C ASN A 29 2.50 -0.35 -13.12
N GLU A 30 2.82 -1.63 -12.91
CA GLU A 30 3.24 -2.51 -13.99
C GLU A 30 2.14 -2.68 -15.03
N PRO A 31 2.47 -2.66 -16.33
CA PRO A 31 1.47 -2.88 -17.38
C PRO A 31 0.83 -4.26 -17.28
N ILE A 32 -0.47 -4.32 -17.56
CA ILE A 32 -1.24 -5.58 -17.55
C ILE A 32 -0.67 -6.59 -18.53
N GLU A 33 -0.09 -6.13 -19.64
CA GLU A 33 0.50 -6.98 -20.67
C GLU A 33 1.63 -7.86 -20.17
N GLN A 34 2.40 -7.40 -19.19
CA GLN A 34 3.43 -8.20 -18.57
C GLN A 34 2.85 -9.35 -17.73
N MET A 35 1.63 -9.19 -17.24
CA MET A 35 0.94 -10.27 -16.52
C MET A 35 0.43 -11.35 -17.46
N LYS A 36 0.12 -11.02 -18.73
CA LYS A 36 -0.32 -12.00 -19.75
C LYS A 36 0.84 -12.86 -20.25
N ILE A 37 2.03 -12.31 -20.34
CA ILE A 37 3.22 -13.07 -20.76
C ILE A 37 3.59 -14.14 -19.73
N LYS A 38 3.30 -13.89 -18.45
CA LYS A 38 3.52 -14.86 -17.36
C LYS A 38 2.66 -16.13 -17.49
N LYS A 39 1.57 -16.09 -18.26
CA LYS A 39 0.65 -17.24 -18.38
C LYS A 39 1.04 -18.23 -19.47
N ASN A 40 1.98 -17.90 -20.35
CA ASN A 40 2.11 -18.61 -21.63
C ASN A 40 3.41 -19.40 -21.83
N LYS A 41 4.41 -19.41 -20.96
CA LYS A 41 5.66 -20.17 -21.17
C LYS A 41 6.34 -20.54 -19.87
N SER A 42 7.08 -21.68 -19.92
CA SER A 42 7.89 -22.23 -18.82
C SER A 42 7.74 -21.38 -17.54
N LYS A 43 6.52 -21.46 -17.10
CA LYS A 43 5.93 -20.58 -16.09
C LYS A 43 6.79 -20.54 -14.84
N GLU A 44 7.38 -21.67 -14.47
CA GLU A 44 8.24 -21.76 -13.31
C GLU A 44 9.52 -20.95 -13.46
N PHE A 45 10.15 -21.00 -14.63
CA PHE A 45 11.43 -20.29 -14.83
C PHE A 45 11.23 -18.78 -14.86
N ILE A 46 10.20 -18.30 -15.56
CA ILE A 46 9.93 -16.88 -15.67
C ILE A 46 9.40 -16.34 -14.34
N ASP A 47 8.56 -17.08 -13.64
CA ASP A 47 8.03 -16.69 -12.35
C ASP A 47 9.13 -16.65 -11.29
N ASN A 48 10.05 -17.62 -11.27
CA ASN A 48 11.18 -17.64 -10.36
C ASN A 48 12.15 -16.48 -10.63
N PHE A 49 12.39 -16.16 -11.89
CA PHE A 49 13.33 -15.10 -12.27
C PHE A 49 12.78 -13.71 -12.02
N LYS A 50 11.48 -13.49 -12.27
CA LYS A 50 10.82 -12.22 -11.97
C LYS A 50 10.49 -12.08 -10.49
N ASN A 51 10.22 -13.17 -9.81
CA ASN A 51 9.92 -13.18 -8.39
C ASN A 51 11.08 -12.70 -7.52
N ILE A 52 12.31 -12.87 -7.93
CA ILE A 52 13.46 -12.38 -7.15
C ILE A 52 13.40 -10.85 -7.03
N LYS A 53 13.24 -10.13 -8.14
CA LYS A 53 13.09 -8.67 -8.13
C LYS A 53 11.82 -8.21 -7.39
N ASN A 54 10.72 -8.89 -7.66
CA ASN A 54 9.42 -8.55 -7.07
C ASN A 54 9.38 -8.86 -5.58
N ILE A 55 10.05 -9.92 -5.15
CA ILE A 55 10.14 -10.29 -3.73
C ILE A 55 10.94 -9.26 -2.95
N ASP A 56 12.07 -8.81 -3.46
CA ASP A 56 12.88 -7.80 -2.77
C ASP A 56 12.11 -6.50 -2.58
N LYS A 57 11.44 -6.04 -3.62
CA LYS A 57 10.61 -4.84 -3.57
C LYS A 57 9.44 -5.02 -2.59
N LEU A 58 8.78 -6.16 -2.66
CA LEU A 58 7.65 -6.49 -1.80
C LEU A 58 8.11 -6.56 -0.34
N ASN A 59 9.25 -7.19 -0.07
CA ASN A 59 9.80 -7.29 1.28
C ASN A 59 10.18 -5.92 1.84
N ARG A 60 10.77 -5.05 1.04
CA ARG A 60 11.08 -3.68 1.48
C ARG A 60 9.83 -2.91 1.84
N ARG A 61 8.78 -3.02 1.03
CA ARG A 61 7.51 -2.34 1.28
C ARG A 61 6.78 -2.94 2.47
N ALA A 62 6.85 -4.26 2.64
CA ALA A 62 6.31 -4.92 3.82
C ALA A 62 7.04 -4.47 5.08
N SER A 63 8.35 -4.28 5.01
CA SER A 63 9.15 -3.76 6.12
C SER A 63 8.76 -2.33 6.49
N GLN A 64 8.48 -1.48 5.49
CA GLN A 64 7.93 -0.15 5.74
C GLN A 64 6.58 -0.21 6.48
N LEU A 65 5.73 -1.14 6.06
CA LEU A 65 4.44 -1.33 6.72
C LEU A 65 4.62 -1.78 8.17
N ILE A 66 5.53 -2.71 8.42
CA ILE A 66 5.85 -3.15 9.79
C ILE A 66 6.30 -1.96 10.63
N PHE A 67 7.16 -1.10 10.10
CA PHE A 67 7.59 0.10 10.79
C PHE A 67 6.40 0.98 11.17
N ARG A 68 5.48 1.22 10.23
CA ARG A 68 4.29 2.03 10.50
C ARG A 68 3.37 1.38 11.53
N LEU A 69 3.21 0.07 11.47
CA LEU A 69 2.42 -0.67 12.44
C LEU A 69 3.04 -0.61 13.84
N GLU A 70 4.35 -0.71 13.95
CA GLU A 70 5.04 -0.56 15.23
C GLU A 70 4.86 0.84 15.79
N GLU A 71 4.99 1.88 14.95
CA GLU A 71 4.77 3.26 15.37
C GLU A 71 3.33 3.51 15.82
N GLY A 72 2.38 2.78 15.27
CA GLY A 72 0.96 2.91 15.59
C GLY A 72 0.42 1.88 16.57
N CYS A 73 1.29 1.14 17.25
CA CYS A 73 0.89 0.09 18.20
C CYS A 73 -0.08 -0.92 17.57
N GLY A 74 0.27 -1.39 16.38
CA GLY A 74 -0.50 -2.38 15.64
C GLY A 74 -1.50 -1.80 14.65
N LYS A 75 -1.50 -0.48 14.45
CA LYS A 75 -2.41 0.21 13.53
C LYS A 75 -1.63 1.14 12.61
N ALA A 76 -1.88 1.03 11.31
CA ALA A 76 -1.27 1.91 10.32
C ALA A 76 -2.32 2.44 9.36
N LEU A 77 -2.04 3.61 8.80
CA LEU A 77 -2.85 4.23 7.77
C LEU A 77 -2.03 4.37 6.51
N TYR A 78 -2.44 3.68 5.45
CA TYR A 78 -1.83 3.78 4.13
C TYR A 78 -2.71 4.60 3.21
N MET A 79 -2.11 5.63 2.62
CA MET A 79 -2.80 6.53 1.70
C MET A 79 -2.11 6.47 0.34
N ILE A 80 -2.84 6.05 -0.66
CA ILE A 80 -2.35 5.87 -2.03
C ILE A 80 -2.91 6.99 -2.91
N GLY A 81 -2.09 7.54 -3.79
CA GLY A 81 -2.44 8.67 -4.64
C GLY A 81 -2.15 10.02 -4.01
N ILE A 82 -1.38 10.04 -2.93
CA ILE A 82 -1.04 11.24 -2.17
C ILE A 82 0.47 11.41 -2.16
N THR A 83 0.94 12.63 -2.40
CA THR A 83 2.36 12.97 -2.35
C THR A 83 2.86 13.03 -0.92
N ASP A 84 4.17 12.99 -0.72
CA ASP A 84 4.78 13.12 0.61
C ASP A 84 4.41 14.44 1.28
N LYS A 85 4.11 15.45 0.49
CA LYS A 85 3.66 16.75 1.00
C LYS A 85 2.17 16.79 1.34
N GLY A 86 1.46 15.69 1.14
CA GLY A 86 0.05 15.59 1.46
C GLY A 86 -0.89 16.07 0.36
N ASN A 87 -0.40 16.24 -0.86
CA ASN A 87 -1.24 16.66 -1.98
C ASN A 87 -2.09 15.51 -2.50
N ASN A 88 -3.39 15.74 -2.61
CA ASN A 88 -4.39 14.77 -3.08
C ASN A 88 -4.45 14.71 -4.61
N ASP A 89 -3.32 14.56 -5.28
CA ASP A 89 -3.28 14.56 -6.74
C ASP A 89 -4.07 13.40 -7.33
N GLY A 90 -3.96 12.25 -6.71
CA GLY A 90 -4.65 11.06 -7.17
C GLY A 90 -3.95 10.38 -8.34
N ILE A 91 -4.42 9.19 -8.64
CA ILE A 91 -3.95 8.37 -9.76
C ILE A 91 -5.15 7.82 -10.52
N ASP A 92 -4.92 7.32 -11.73
CA ASP A 92 -5.98 6.69 -12.50
C ASP A 92 -6.50 5.44 -11.77
N ILE A 93 -7.73 5.10 -12.05
CA ILE A 93 -8.42 4.02 -11.31
C ILE A 93 -7.74 2.66 -11.51
N GLU A 94 -7.17 2.41 -12.67
CA GLU A 94 -6.48 1.16 -12.96
C GLU A 94 -5.23 1.01 -12.10
N THR A 95 -4.41 2.04 -12.03
CA THR A 95 -3.21 2.06 -11.18
C THR A 95 -3.58 1.97 -9.71
N LEU A 96 -4.69 2.61 -9.33
CA LEU A 96 -5.18 2.54 -7.96
C LEU A 96 -5.52 1.10 -7.58
N PHE A 97 -6.27 0.37 -8.41
CA PHE A 97 -6.63 -1.01 -8.11
C PHE A 97 -5.42 -1.94 -8.09
N LYS A 98 -4.44 -1.74 -8.97
CA LYS A 98 -3.18 -2.48 -8.90
C LYS A 98 -2.46 -2.25 -7.57
N SER A 99 -2.42 -1.00 -7.14
CA SER A 99 -1.79 -0.62 -5.88
C SER A 99 -2.53 -1.20 -4.68
N ILE A 100 -3.85 -1.23 -4.71
CA ILE A 100 -4.67 -1.86 -3.68
C ILE A 100 -4.38 -3.37 -3.61
N ASN A 101 -4.33 -4.04 -4.75
CA ASN A 101 -3.98 -5.46 -4.79
C ASN A 101 -2.58 -5.71 -4.25
N TYR A 102 -1.64 -4.83 -4.53
CA TYR A 102 -0.29 -4.91 -3.98
C TYR A 102 -0.31 -4.76 -2.46
N LEU A 103 -1.10 -3.84 -1.95
CA LEU A 103 -1.25 -3.65 -0.50
C LEU A 103 -1.81 -4.91 0.17
N TYR A 104 -2.77 -5.59 -0.46
CA TYR A 104 -3.28 -6.87 0.04
C TYR A 104 -2.18 -7.93 0.15
N LYS A 105 -1.27 -7.99 -0.82
CA LYS A 105 -0.13 -8.90 -0.75
C LYS A 105 0.81 -8.55 0.40
N MET A 106 1.04 -7.27 0.63
CA MET A 106 1.88 -6.82 1.74
C MET A 106 1.29 -7.24 3.09
N VAL A 107 0.00 -7.02 3.29
CA VAL A 107 -0.66 -7.36 4.56
C VAL A 107 -0.73 -8.87 4.76
N GLU A 108 -0.90 -9.63 3.69
CA GLU A 108 -0.90 -11.10 3.77
C GLU A 108 0.45 -11.63 4.27
N ILE A 109 1.55 -11.12 3.74
CA ILE A 109 2.90 -11.54 4.14
C ILE A 109 3.17 -11.35 5.62
N ILE A 110 2.68 -10.25 6.19
CA ILE A 110 2.96 -9.90 7.58
C ILE A 110 1.83 -10.32 8.53
N ASN A 111 0.84 -11.05 8.04
CA ASN A 111 -0.33 -11.48 8.81
C ASN A 111 -1.10 -10.31 9.45
N ALA A 112 -1.22 -9.23 8.69
CA ALA A 112 -2.05 -8.09 9.08
C ALA A 112 -3.40 -8.16 8.37
N ASP A 113 -4.32 -7.27 8.73
CA ASP A 113 -5.64 -7.15 8.13
C ASP A 113 -5.90 -5.73 7.65
N ILE A 114 -6.55 -5.62 6.51
CA ILE A 114 -7.11 -4.33 6.07
C ILE A 114 -8.50 -4.21 6.70
N LYS A 115 -8.64 -3.26 7.61
CA LYS A 115 -9.90 -3.04 8.35
C LYS A 115 -10.86 -2.12 7.64
N SER A 116 -10.34 -1.15 6.91
CA SER A 116 -11.17 -0.26 6.10
C SER A 116 -10.41 0.17 4.87
N LEU A 117 -11.14 0.39 3.81
CA LEU A 117 -10.59 0.86 2.55
C LEU A 117 -11.61 1.82 1.94
N LYS A 118 -11.20 3.07 1.76
CA LYS A 118 -12.07 4.12 1.22
C LYS A 118 -11.42 4.75 0.01
N ILE A 119 -12.19 4.92 -1.04
CA ILE A 119 -11.72 5.54 -2.28
C ILE A 119 -12.37 6.92 -2.39
N TYR A 120 -11.54 7.92 -2.63
CA TYR A 120 -11.95 9.31 -2.78
C TYR A 120 -11.60 9.79 -4.18
N LYS A 121 -12.30 10.80 -4.65
CA LYS A 121 -11.88 11.52 -5.84
C LYS A 121 -10.64 12.34 -5.52
N GLY A 122 -9.66 12.30 -6.42
CA GLY A 122 -8.49 13.17 -6.33
C GLY A 122 -8.82 14.59 -6.78
N LYS A 123 -7.81 15.45 -6.70
CA LYS A 123 -7.93 16.85 -7.08
C LYS A 123 -8.29 17.03 -8.56
N GLU A 124 -7.73 16.22 -9.42
CA GLU A 124 -8.02 16.23 -10.85
C GLU A 124 -9.12 15.25 -11.19
N GLU A 125 -9.95 15.61 -12.18
CA GLU A 125 -11.00 14.72 -12.65
C GLU A 125 -10.40 13.44 -13.24
N GLY A 126 -11.03 12.31 -12.92
CA GLY A 126 -10.53 11.00 -13.35
C GLY A 126 -9.38 10.47 -12.54
N LYS A 127 -8.98 11.15 -11.49
CA LYS A 127 -7.93 10.70 -10.56
C LYS A 127 -8.56 10.35 -9.21
N TYR A 128 -7.96 9.39 -8.54
CA TYR A 128 -8.53 8.82 -7.32
C TYR A 128 -7.44 8.58 -6.29
N ILE A 129 -7.84 8.62 -5.03
CA ILE A 129 -6.98 8.29 -3.90
C ILE A 129 -7.65 7.21 -3.06
N CYS A 130 -6.83 6.50 -2.30
CA CYS A 130 -7.32 5.47 -1.39
C CYS A 130 -6.76 5.71 -0.01
N SER A 131 -7.62 5.60 1.00
CA SER A 131 -7.21 5.58 2.40
C SER A 131 -7.52 4.21 2.97
N SER A 132 -6.51 3.54 3.50
CA SER A 132 -6.63 2.17 4.00
C SER A 132 -6.09 2.09 5.42
N ARG A 133 -6.91 1.56 6.32
CA ARG A 133 -6.50 1.27 7.69
C ARG A 133 -6.09 -0.19 7.80
N ILE A 134 -4.91 -0.43 8.36
CA ILE A 134 -4.31 -1.75 8.51
C ILE A 134 -4.05 -2.00 9.99
N ASP A 135 -4.49 -3.16 10.46
CA ASP A 135 -4.29 -3.56 11.86
C ASP A 135 -3.59 -4.92 11.90
N ILE A 136 -2.78 -5.13 12.92
CA ILE A 136 -2.28 -6.48 13.25
C ILE A 136 -3.21 -7.06 14.31
N PRO A 137 -3.87 -8.22 14.04
CA PRO A 137 -4.69 -8.87 15.04
C PRO A 137 -3.85 -9.28 16.24
N ASN A 138 -4.37 -9.07 17.44
CA ASN A 138 -3.72 -9.46 18.68
C ASN A 138 -2.30 -8.89 18.84
N TYR A 139 -2.12 -7.66 18.37
CA TYR A 139 -0.83 -6.99 18.54
C TYR A 139 -0.48 -6.87 20.02
N VAL A 140 0.65 -7.42 20.37
CA VAL A 140 1.23 -7.27 21.70
C VAL A 140 2.50 -6.45 21.54
N GLU A 141 2.55 -5.30 22.17
CA GLU A 141 3.75 -4.47 22.16
C GLU A 141 4.89 -5.23 22.84
N LYS A 142 5.78 -5.78 22.03
CA LYS A 142 7.01 -6.36 22.53
C LYS A 142 7.96 -5.21 22.80
N LYS A 143 8.13 -4.90 24.06
CA LYS A 143 9.21 -4.02 24.46
C LYS A 143 10.52 -4.77 24.25
N LEU A 144 11.04 -4.70 23.05
CA LEU A 144 12.42 -5.09 22.82
C LEU A 144 13.29 -4.07 23.54
N PRO A 145 14.30 -4.53 24.32
CA PRO A 145 15.22 -3.59 24.90
C PRO A 145 15.85 -2.79 23.76
N ARG A 146 15.55 -1.50 23.75
CA ARG A 146 16.23 -0.60 22.82
C ARG A 146 17.65 -0.44 23.32
N LEU A 147 18.57 -0.77 22.46
CA LEU A 147 19.95 -0.39 22.66
C LEU A 147 20.03 1.11 22.40
N ASP A 148 19.90 1.86 23.44
CA ASP A 148 20.17 3.29 23.37
C ASP A 148 21.67 3.54 23.49
#